data_3606ca1d58c5bf7d79673e26cda32781
#
_entry.id   3606ca1d58c5bf7d79673e26cda32781
#
_cell.length_a   1.000
_cell.length_b   1.000
_cell.length_c   1.000
_cell.angle_alpha   90.00
_cell.angle_beta   90.00
_cell.angle_gamma   90.00
#
_symmetry.space_group_name_H-M   'P 1'
#
loop_
_entity.id
_entity.type
_entity.pdbx_description
1 polymer ?
#
loop_
_entity_poly.entity_id
_entity_poly.type
_entity_poly.pdbx_seq_one_letter_code
_entity_poly.pdbx_strand_id
1 'polypeptide(L)'
;MNEIAPRPHNSGHYTIEACETSQYENHLRAILSLPLGSTNLKVPSAAMLNLIGHSSSMTEITNTINVALGIPGVSVHLYGKLACRAGRKMGHITVVADSDAQLKARLRPLLESLPLSSPEETDLYAPLPVKPGSGFSDPNPLVGVIMGSDSDLPVMLPAARILDKFKIPYELTIVSAHRTTDRLIEYARSASARGLRTIIAGAGGAAHLPGMVAAMTALPVIGVPVKGSTLDGVDSLHSIVQMPASTSIICASFFSYTFQITAWHTCGDSCYQ
;
A
#
# COMPACT_ATOMS: atom_id res chain seq x y z
N MET A 1 20.71 0.47 13.04
CA MET A 1 21.05 1.92 13.17
C MET A 1 22.32 2.15 12.37
N ASN A 2 22.33 3.11 11.44
CA ASN A 2 23.51 3.41 10.61
C ASN A 2 24.34 4.54 11.25
N GLU A 3 23.71 5.68 11.55
CA GLU A 3 24.35 6.82 12.19
C GLU A 3 23.33 7.62 13.01
N ILE A 4 23.84 8.51 13.88
CA ILE A 4 23.04 9.48 14.61
C ILE A 4 23.55 10.87 14.24
N ALA A 5 22.66 11.71 13.70
CA ALA A 5 22.95 13.12 13.46
C ALA A 5 22.33 13.97 14.59
N PRO A 6 23.13 14.63 15.46
CA PRO A 6 22.60 15.41 16.59
C PRO A 6 22.13 16.81 16.14
N ARG A 7 21.43 16.88 15.02
CA ARG A 7 20.90 18.08 14.38
C ARG A 7 19.84 17.73 13.36
N PRO A 8 18.98 18.67 12.92
CA PRO A 8 18.15 18.46 11.74
C PRO A 8 18.98 17.97 10.56
N HIS A 9 18.51 16.90 9.90
CA HIS A 9 19.25 16.25 8.84
C HIS A 9 18.39 16.12 7.57
N ASN A 10 19.07 16.08 6.42
CA ASN A 10 18.40 16.00 5.12
C ASN A 10 17.42 14.83 5.02
N SER A 11 17.77 13.65 5.53
CA SER A 11 16.88 12.48 5.51
C SER A 11 15.60 12.63 6.36
N GLY A 12 15.55 13.64 7.25
CA GLY A 12 14.37 13.96 8.05
C GLY A 12 13.52 15.11 7.50
N HIS A 13 13.81 15.65 6.32
CA HIS A 13 13.04 16.78 5.76
C HIS A 13 11.58 16.38 5.45
N TYR A 14 11.32 15.13 5.09
CA TYR A 14 9.97 14.61 4.85
C TYR A 14 9.05 14.75 6.08
N THR A 15 9.61 14.87 7.28
CA THR A 15 8.83 14.96 8.52
C THR A 15 7.96 16.21 8.62
N ILE A 16 8.22 17.23 7.80
CA ILE A 16 7.39 18.45 7.73
C ILE A 16 5.96 18.09 7.32
N GLU A 17 5.81 17.30 6.27
CA GLU A 17 4.52 16.89 5.73
C GLU A 17 4.03 15.56 6.27
N ALA A 18 4.93 14.64 6.58
CA ALA A 18 4.58 13.25 6.83
C ALA A 18 4.48 12.85 8.30
N CYS A 19 5.03 13.63 9.25
CA CYS A 19 4.99 13.31 10.68
C CYS A 19 4.09 14.25 11.48
N GLU A 20 3.61 13.79 12.63
CA GLU A 20 2.85 14.61 13.59
C GLU A 20 3.68 15.81 14.07
N THR A 21 4.95 15.58 14.36
CA THR A 21 5.92 16.64 14.74
C THR A 21 7.15 16.53 13.85
N SER A 22 7.52 17.63 13.21
CA SER A 22 8.69 17.66 12.33
C SER A 22 10.01 17.58 13.14
N GLN A 23 11.09 17.16 12.45
CA GLN A 23 12.44 17.22 13.06
C GLN A 23 12.83 18.63 13.50
N TYR A 24 12.37 19.67 12.83
CA TYR A 24 12.66 21.07 13.16
C TYR A 24 11.94 21.50 14.43
N GLU A 25 10.67 21.15 14.56
CA GLU A 25 9.90 21.45 15.75
C GLU A 25 10.46 20.71 16.96
N ASN A 26 10.76 19.42 16.84
CA ASN A 26 11.37 18.66 17.93
C ASN A 26 12.76 19.18 18.29
N HIS A 27 13.52 19.68 17.31
CA HIS A 27 14.81 20.34 17.59
C HIS A 27 14.62 21.62 18.43
N LEU A 28 13.66 22.46 18.09
CA LEU A 28 13.33 23.66 18.85
C LEU A 28 12.81 23.31 20.25
N ARG A 29 11.93 22.32 20.36
CA ARG A 29 11.43 21.84 21.66
C ARG A 29 12.56 21.36 22.55
N ALA A 30 13.51 20.60 22.00
CA ALA A 30 14.66 20.12 22.72
C ALA A 30 15.56 21.28 23.26
N ILE A 31 15.86 22.30 22.42
CA ILE A 31 16.66 23.48 22.81
C ILE A 31 15.97 24.28 23.92
N LEU A 32 14.65 24.39 23.84
CA LEU A 32 13.85 25.16 24.80
C LEU A 32 13.42 24.33 26.02
N SER A 33 13.92 23.12 26.17
CA SER A 33 13.55 22.18 27.25
C SER A 33 12.02 21.92 27.31
N LEU A 34 11.35 21.96 26.21
CA LEU A 34 9.93 21.64 26.09
C LEU A 34 9.73 20.10 25.86
N PRO A 35 8.55 19.56 26.19
CA PRO A 35 8.24 18.16 25.91
C PRO A 35 8.34 17.89 24.41
N LEU A 36 9.00 16.78 24.03
CA LEU A 36 9.09 16.37 22.64
C LEU A 36 7.72 15.92 22.11
N GLY A 37 7.44 16.27 20.86
CA GLY A 37 6.24 15.82 20.17
C GLY A 37 6.41 14.43 19.56
N SER A 38 5.29 13.80 19.22
CA SER A 38 5.26 12.49 18.56
C SER A 38 5.99 12.52 17.22
N THR A 39 6.80 11.49 16.97
CA THR A 39 7.50 11.30 15.68
C THR A 39 6.75 10.37 14.73
N ASN A 40 5.52 9.96 15.07
CA ASN A 40 4.71 9.08 14.26
C ASN A 40 4.39 9.71 12.90
N LEU A 41 4.29 8.84 11.88
CA LEU A 41 3.77 9.25 10.59
C LEU A 41 2.27 9.56 10.71
N LYS A 42 1.84 10.68 10.14
CA LYS A 42 0.43 11.05 9.98
C LYS A 42 -0.15 10.63 8.61
N VAL A 43 0.69 10.07 7.74
CA VAL A 43 0.35 9.57 6.41
C VAL A 43 0.88 8.15 6.25
N PRO A 44 0.20 7.26 5.49
CA PRO A 44 0.64 5.88 5.30
C PRO A 44 1.98 5.75 4.56
N SER A 45 2.25 6.64 3.60
CA SER A 45 3.45 6.57 2.77
C SER A 45 3.98 7.95 2.43
N ALA A 46 5.30 8.12 2.48
CA ALA A 46 5.96 9.36 2.11
C ALA A 46 7.34 9.10 1.48
N ALA A 47 7.75 9.98 0.58
CA ALA A 47 9.09 10.00 0.01
C ALA A 47 9.61 11.44 -0.07
N MET A 48 10.93 11.59 -0.01
CA MET A 48 11.60 12.89 -0.18
C MET A 48 12.64 12.80 -1.28
N LEU A 49 12.58 13.72 -2.22
CA LEU A 49 13.46 13.86 -3.35
C LEU A 49 14.31 15.12 -3.21
N ASN A 50 15.63 15.00 -3.29
CA ASN A 50 16.51 16.16 -3.29
C ASN A 50 16.54 16.81 -4.68
N LEU A 51 16.38 18.13 -4.73
CA LEU A 51 16.64 18.95 -5.92
C LEU A 51 18.12 19.31 -5.95
N ILE A 52 18.88 18.62 -6.77
CA ILE A 52 20.34 18.80 -6.90
C ILE A 52 20.63 19.54 -8.21
N GLY A 53 21.39 20.60 -8.15
CA GLY A 53 21.85 21.29 -9.36
C GLY A 53 22.85 20.43 -10.15
N HIS A 54 22.70 20.40 -11.45
CA HIS A 54 23.60 19.71 -12.39
C HIS A 54 24.44 20.68 -13.24
N SER A 55 23.93 21.90 -13.41
CA SER A 55 24.59 22.96 -14.14
C SER A 55 24.50 24.29 -13.38
N SER A 56 24.94 25.39 -14.00
CA SER A 56 24.72 26.73 -13.49
C SER A 56 23.31 27.27 -13.75
N SER A 57 22.51 26.54 -14.53
CA SER A 57 21.14 26.93 -14.90
C SER A 57 20.12 26.41 -13.88
N MET A 58 19.15 27.24 -13.56
CA MET A 58 17.99 26.84 -12.75
C MET A 58 16.90 26.15 -13.58
N THR A 59 17.01 26.11 -14.90
CA THR A 59 15.94 25.62 -15.79
C THR A 59 15.53 24.20 -15.48
N GLU A 60 16.50 23.30 -15.26
CA GLU A 60 16.24 21.89 -14.92
C GLU A 60 15.47 21.75 -13.59
N ILE A 61 15.91 22.48 -12.57
CA ILE A 61 15.23 22.54 -11.27
C ILE A 61 13.80 23.05 -11.43
N THR A 62 13.62 24.14 -12.22
CA THR A 62 12.30 24.74 -12.47
C THR A 62 11.38 23.76 -13.20
N ASN A 63 11.88 23.00 -14.16
CA ASN A 63 11.11 21.98 -14.87
C ASN A 63 10.57 20.91 -13.91
N THR A 64 11.43 20.37 -13.05
CA THR A 64 11.00 19.40 -12.03
C THR A 64 9.98 20.00 -11.05
N ILE A 65 10.16 21.26 -10.65
CA ILE A 65 9.19 21.97 -9.80
C ILE A 65 7.84 22.11 -10.51
N ASN A 66 7.82 22.49 -11.78
CA ASN A 66 6.58 22.61 -12.54
C ASN A 66 5.81 21.28 -12.63
N VAL A 67 6.53 20.16 -12.81
CA VAL A 67 5.93 18.82 -12.74
C VAL A 67 5.38 18.57 -11.34
N ALA A 68 6.15 18.89 -10.29
CA ALA A 68 5.76 18.67 -8.89
C ALA A 68 4.47 19.41 -8.51
N LEU A 69 4.32 20.65 -8.94
CA LEU A 69 3.16 21.49 -8.64
C LEU A 69 1.85 20.95 -9.25
N GLY A 70 1.93 20.12 -10.28
CA GLY A 70 0.78 19.45 -10.89
C GLY A 70 0.35 18.16 -10.18
N ILE A 71 1.08 17.68 -9.18
CA ILE A 71 0.83 16.38 -8.55
C ILE A 71 0.21 16.57 -7.15
N PRO A 72 -0.99 16.02 -6.88
CA PRO A 72 -1.59 16.08 -5.54
C PRO A 72 -0.71 15.43 -4.47
N GLY A 73 -0.63 16.06 -3.28
CA GLY A 73 0.16 15.53 -2.16
C GLY A 73 1.66 15.74 -2.29
N VAL A 74 2.07 16.68 -3.16
CA VAL A 74 3.47 17.06 -3.34
C VAL A 74 3.69 18.46 -2.76
N SER A 75 4.77 18.61 -1.99
CA SER A 75 5.24 19.87 -1.41
C SER A 75 6.65 20.18 -1.88
N VAL A 76 6.89 21.41 -2.31
CA VAL A 76 8.18 21.87 -2.85
C VAL A 76 8.83 22.84 -1.87
N HIS A 77 10.07 22.57 -1.49
CA HIS A 77 10.88 23.43 -0.62
C HIS A 77 12.14 23.90 -1.32
N LEU A 78 12.26 25.18 -1.58
CA LEU A 78 13.46 25.81 -2.13
C LEU A 78 14.29 26.47 -1.03
N TYR A 79 15.61 26.33 -1.12
CA TYR A 79 16.52 26.85 -0.07
C TYR A 79 16.98 28.29 -0.31
N GLY A 80 16.38 29.01 -1.28
CA GLY A 80 16.68 30.42 -1.55
C GLY A 80 18.12 30.70 -2.03
N LYS A 81 18.78 29.69 -2.61
CA LYS A 81 20.17 29.85 -3.06
C LYS A 81 20.23 30.55 -4.41
N LEU A 82 20.98 31.66 -4.47
CA LEU A 82 21.06 32.53 -5.66
C LEU A 82 21.72 31.89 -6.87
N ALA A 83 22.66 30.93 -6.68
CA ALA A 83 23.39 30.30 -7.76
C ALA A 83 23.18 28.77 -7.75
N CYS A 84 22.81 28.21 -8.89
CA CYS A 84 22.83 26.77 -9.14
C CYS A 84 24.25 26.33 -9.46
N ARG A 85 24.65 25.16 -8.97
CA ARG A 85 25.96 24.53 -9.29
C ARG A 85 25.79 23.01 -9.22
N ALA A 86 26.62 22.30 -9.98
CA ALA A 86 26.67 20.84 -9.92
C ALA A 86 26.90 20.34 -8.48
N GLY A 87 26.12 19.34 -8.06
CA GLY A 87 26.16 18.75 -6.73
C GLY A 87 25.53 19.61 -5.61
N ARG A 88 25.09 20.84 -5.90
CA ARG A 88 24.49 21.70 -4.86
C ARG A 88 23.02 21.36 -4.65
N LYS A 89 22.64 21.06 -3.40
CA LYS A 89 21.22 20.91 -3.03
C LYS A 89 20.54 22.27 -3.10
N MET A 90 19.59 22.41 -4.02
CA MET A 90 18.83 23.64 -4.26
C MET A 90 17.51 23.66 -3.50
N GLY A 91 17.02 22.48 -3.15
CA GLY A 91 15.75 22.29 -2.45
C GLY A 91 15.49 20.80 -2.23
N HIS A 92 14.25 20.51 -1.85
CA HIS A 92 13.69 19.15 -1.84
C HIS A 92 12.21 19.16 -2.17
N ILE A 93 11.70 18.02 -2.55
CA ILE A 93 10.28 17.76 -2.79
C ILE A 93 9.88 16.65 -1.84
N THR A 94 8.79 16.85 -1.08
CA THR A 94 8.15 15.80 -0.29
C THR A 94 6.91 15.34 -1.01
N VAL A 95 6.73 14.03 -1.12
CA VAL A 95 5.55 13.38 -1.70
C VAL A 95 4.89 12.56 -0.60
N VAL A 96 3.62 12.79 -0.34
CA VAL A 96 2.81 12.01 0.60
C VAL A 96 1.69 11.29 -0.15
N ALA A 97 1.29 10.11 0.34
CA ALA A 97 0.26 9.30 -0.29
C ALA A 97 -0.45 8.39 0.71
N ASP A 98 -1.64 7.91 0.32
CA ASP A 98 -2.46 7.00 1.12
C ASP A 98 -2.03 5.52 0.97
N SER A 99 -1.10 5.24 0.05
CA SER A 99 -0.53 3.91 -0.16
C SER A 99 0.81 3.99 -0.91
N ASP A 100 1.62 2.93 -0.81
CA ASP A 100 2.88 2.82 -1.55
C ASP A 100 2.67 2.82 -3.08
N ALA A 101 1.59 2.20 -3.55
CA ALA A 101 1.26 2.22 -4.97
C ALA A 101 0.99 3.64 -5.47
N GLN A 102 0.21 4.41 -4.71
CA GLN A 102 -0.07 5.82 -5.02
C GLN A 102 1.19 6.68 -4.89
N LEU A 103 2.04 6.42 -3.87
CA LEU A 103 3.31 7.10 -3.71
C LEU A 103 4.20 6.91 -4.94
N LYS A 104 4.36 5.66 -5.39
CA LYS A 104 5.14 5.32 -6.59
C LYS A 104 4.58 5.98 -7.85
N ALA A 105 3.25 5.98 -8.03
CA ALA A 105 2.59 6.65 -9.14
C ALA A 105 2.83 8.17 -9.17
N ARG A 106 2.84 8.82 -7.99
CA ARG A 106 3.16 10.25 -7.84
C ARG A 106 4.64 10.55 -8.01
N LEU A 107 5.50 9.64 -7.58
CA LEU A 107 6.95 9.82 -7.62
C LEU A 107 7.51 9.66 -9.04
N ARG A 108 6.94 8.76 -9.86
CA ARG A 108 7.44 8.44 -11.20
C ARG A 108 7.65 9.67 -12.10
N PRO A 109 6.65 10.53 -12.35
CA PRO A 109 6.85 11.70 -13.21
C PRO A 109 7.90 12.68 -12.66
N LEU A 110 8.12 12.73 -11.35
CA LEU A 110 9.19 13.52 -10.74
C LEU A 110 10.55 12.95 -11.06
N LEU A 111 10.73 11.63 -10.92
CA LEU A 111 11.97 10.94 -11.27
C LEU A 111 12.29 11.08 -12.75
N GLU A 112 11.30 10.93 -13.63
CA GLU A 112 11.44 11.10 -15.07
C GLU A 112 11.81 12.55 -15.48
N SER A 113 11.46 13.53 -14.64
CA SER A 113 11.81 14.95 -14.87
C SER A 113 13.21 15.33 -14.41
N LEU A 114 13.92 14.45 -13.70
CA LEU A 114 15.27 14.70 -13.23
C LEU A 114 16.30 14.54 -14.37
N PRO A 115 17.28 15.43 -14.48
CA PRO A 115 18.22 15.48 -15.63
C PRO A 115 19.10 14.24 -15.78
N LEU A 116 19.37 13.51 -14.69
CA LEU A 116 20.28 12.35 -14.68
C LEU A 116 19.58 11.05 -14.26
N SER A 117 18.26 11.01 -14.21
CA SER A 117 17.56 9.76 -13.89
C SER A 117 17.69 8.76 -15.04
N SER A 118 18.12 7.54 -14.73
CA SER A 118 18.05 6.46 -15.69
C SER A 118 16.68 5.78 -15.65
N PRO A 119 16.22 5.17 -16.75
CA PRO A 119 15.00 4.37 -16.75
C PRO A 119 15.04 3.25 -15.70
N GLU A 120 16.22 2.63 -15.48
CA GLU A 120 16.43 1.56 -14.50
C GLU A 120 16.25 2.08 -13.07
N GLU A 121 16.78 3.26 -12.73
CA GLU A 121 16.57 3.87 -11.42
C GLU A 121 15.11 4.29 -11.22
N THR A 122 14.48 4.83 -12.25
CA THR A 122 13.07 5.19 -12.21
C THR A 122 12.19 3.95 -11.96
N ASP A 123 12.47 2.85 -12.65
CA ASP A 123 11.74 1.59 -12.47
C ASP A 123 12.05 0.92 -11.11
N LEU A 124 13.24 1.15 -10.54
CA LEU A 124 13.59 0.66 -9.21
C LEU A 124 12.77 1.33 -8.11
N TYR A 125 12.66 2.66 -8.14
CA TYR A 125 11.99 3.44 -7.09
C TYR A 125 10.49 3.64 -7.34
N ALA A 126 10.07 3.72 -8.59
CA ALA A 126 8.69 3.94 -9.01
C ALA A 126 8.35 3.05 -10.23
N PRO A 127 8.32 1.73 -10.05
CA PRO A 127 7.96 0.81 -11.13
C PRO A 127 6.61 1.18 -11.72
N LEU A 128 6.48 1.00 -13.04
CA LEU A 128 5.18 1.12 -13.70
C LEU A 128 4.20 0.14 -13.04
N PRO A 129 2.95 0.56 -12.80
CA PRO A 129 1.94 -0.38 -12.38
C PRO A 129 1.89 -1.52 -13.38
N VAL A 130 1.90 -2.74 -12.87
CA VAL A 130 1.77 -3.94 -13.72
C VAL A 130 0.51 -3.73 -14.56
N LYS A 131 0.64 -3.71 -15.90
CA LYS A 131 -0.52 -3.59 -16.79
C LYS A 131 -1.51 -4.68 -16.41
N PRO A 132 -2.76 -4.35 -16.07
CA PRO A 132 -3.73 -5.38 -15.76
C PRO A 132 -3.83 -6.31 -16.96
N GLY A 133 -3.43 -7.55 -16.81
CA GLY A 133 -3.78 -8.58 -17.76
C GLY A 133 -5.29 -8.77 -17.69
N SER A 134 -5.99 -8.42 -18.74
CA SER A 134 -7.45 -8.60 -18.88
C SER A 134 -8.33 -7.87 -17.86
N GLY A 135 -8.81 -6.70 -18.15
CA GLY A 135 -10.13 -6.10 -17.86
C GLY A 135 -10.67 -6.01 -16.41
N PHE A 136 -10.08 -6.69 -15.44
CA PHE A 136 -10.61 -6.85 -14.08
C PHE A 136 -9.73 -6.30 -12.95
N SER A 137 -8.69 -5.57 -13.25
CA SER A 137 -7.78 -5.06 -12.21
C SER A 137 -7.51 -3.57 -12.40
N ASP A 138 -7.75 -2.80 -11.35
CA ASP A 138 -7.39 -1.39 -11.29
C ASP A 138 -5.88 -1.23 -11.04
N PRO A 139 -5.21 -0.21 -11.59
CA PRO A 139 -3.80 0.08 -11.30
C PRO A 139 -3.50 0.35 -9.82
N ASN A 140 -4.47 0.86 -9.07
CA ASN A 140 -4.36 1.18 -7.65
C ASN A 140 -5.51 0.53 -6.85
N PRO A 141 -5.54 -0.80 -6.73
CA PRO A 141 -6.65 -1.49 -6.11
C PRO A 141 -6.70 -1.26 -4.60
N LEU A 142 -7.90 -1.03 -4.07
CA LEU A 142 -8.16 -0.98 -2.63
C LEU A 142 -8.67 -2.32 -2.08
N VAL A 143 -9.26 -3.15 -2.93
CA VAL A 143 -9.81 -4.46 -2.55
C VAL A 143 -9.18 -5.54 -3.42
N GLY A 144 -8.68 -6.60 -2.80
CA GLY A 144 -8.28 -7.82 -3.49
C GLY A 144 -9.43 -8.80 -3.54
N VAL A 145 -9.86 -9.24 -4.71
CA VAL A 145 -10.81 -10.34 -4.90
C VAL A 145 -10.03 -11.53 -5.44
N ILE A 146 -9.81 -12.51 -4.61
CA ILE A 146 -8.98 -13.67 -4.96
C ILE A 146 -9.77 -14.99 -4.86
N MET A 147 -9.37 -15.95 -5.66
CA MET A 147 -10.01 -17.27 -5.70
C MET A 147 -8.99 -18.36 -6.02
N GLY A 148 -9.30 -19.59 -5.64
CA GLY A 148 -8.42 -20.74 -5.85
C GLY A 148 -8.39 -21.24 -7.29
N SER A 149 -9.44 -20.98 -8.06
CA SER A 149 -9.63 -21.45 -9.44
C SER A 149 -10.57 -20.54 -10.20
N ASP A 150 -10.53 -20.60 -11.52
CA ASP A 150 -11.50 -19.98 -12.44
C ASP A 150 -12.92 -20.53 -12.25
N SER A 151 -13.07 -21.79 -11.78
CA SER A 151 -14.35 -22.37 -11.41
C SER A 151 -15.08 -21.60 -10.30
N ASP A 152 -14.36 -20.84 -9.49
CA ASP A 152 -14.90 -20.06 -8.37
C ASP A 152 -15.43 -18.70 -8.83
N LEU A 153 -15.08 -18.27 -10.05
CA LEU A 153 -15.43 -16.96 -10.60
C LEU A 153 -16.93 -16.65 -10.60
N PRO A 154 -17.84 -17.58 -10.94
CA PRO A 154 -19.28 -17.31 -10.87
C PRO A 154 -19.77 -16.89 -9.49
N VAL A 155 -19.15 -17.40 -8.42
CA VAL A 155 -19.47 -17.06 -7.02
C VAL A 155 -18.81 -15.73 -6.61
N MET A 156 -17.62 -15.44 -7.13
CA MET A 156 -16.84 -14.24 -6.77
C MET A 156 -17.22 -13.00 -7.57
N LEU A 157 -17.74 -13.18 -8.79
CA LEU A 157 -18.10 -12.09 -9.70
C LEU A 157 -19.16 -11.12 -9.13
N PRO A 158 -20.18 -11.55 -8.35
CA PRO A 158 -21.10 -10.63 -7.69
C PRO A 158 -20.40 -9.62 -6.76
N ALA A 159 -19.34 -10.04 -6.04
CA ALA A 159 -18.56 -9.11 -5.21
C ALA A 159 -17.87 -8.04 -6.08
N ALA A 160 -17.26 -8.43 -7.19
CA ALA A 160 -16.65 -7.51 -8.14
C ALA A 160 -17.67 -6.50 -8.71
N ARG A 161 -18.86 -6.97 -9.10
CA ARG A 161 -19.94 -6.11 -9.59
C ARG A 161 -20.46 -5.09 -8.56
N ILE A 162 -20.45 -5.46 -7.28
CA ILE A 162 -20.81 -4.53 -6.19
C ILE A 162 -19.72 -3.47 -6.04
N LEU A 163 -18.44 -3.85 -6.12
CA LEU A 163 -17.33 -2.91 -6.08
C LEU A 163 -17.38 -1.95 -7.27
N ASP A 164 -17.69 -2.42 -8.48
CA ASP A 164 -17.94 -1.58 -9.66
C ASP A 164 -19.06 -0.57 -9.42
N LYS A 165 -20.20 -1.03 -8.86
CA LYS A 165 -21.36 -0.19 -8.55
C LYS A 165 -21.00 0.96 -7.60
N PHE A 166 -20.13 0.68 -6.62
CA PHE A 166 -19.67 1.69 -5.66
C PHE A 166 -18.40 2.43 -6.12
N LYS A 167 -17.90 2.14 -7.33
CA LYS A 167 -16.67 2.72 -7.88
C LYS A 167 -15.45 2.52 -6.96
N ILE A 168 -15.39 1.38 -6.29
CA ILE A 168 -14.26 0.98 -5.45
C ILE A 168 -13.26 0.25 -6.33
N PRO A 169 -12.01 0.76 -6.47
CA PRO A 169 -11.01 0.10 -7.28
C PRO A 169 -10.60 -1.25 -6.65
N TYR A 170 -10.54 -2.29 -7.46
CA TYR A 170 -10.22 -3.64 -7.01
C TYR A 170 -9.35 -4.37 -8.04
N GLU A 171 -8.68 -5.41 -7.58
CA GLU A 171 -8.07 -6.42 -8.44
C GLU A 171 -8.80 -7.76 -8.28
N LEU A 172 -8.96 -8.49 -9.38
CA LEU A 172 -9.54 -9.82 -9.38
C LEU A 172 -8.54 -10.80 -9.99
N THR A 173 -8.12 -11.80 -9.21
CA THR A 173 -7.06 -12.71 -9.65
C THR A 173 -7.18 -14.10 -9.03
N ILE A 174 -6.55 -15.09 -9.67
CA ILE A 174 -6.47 -16.45 -9.17
C ILE A 174 -5.19 -16.60 -8.34
N VAL A 175 -5.36 -17.01 -7.08
CA VAL A 175 -4.28 -17.32 -6.14
C VAL A 175 -4.63 -18.64 -5.44
N SER A 176 -4.01 -19.72 -5.86
CA SER A 176 -4.36 -21.04 -5.31
C SER A 176 -3.51 -21.40 -4.10
N ALA A 177 -4.17 -21.76 -2.99
CA ALA A 177 -3.50 -22.19 -1.77
C ALA A 177 -2.67 -23.48 -1.97
N HIS A 178 -3.17 -24.40 -2.79
CA HIS A 178 -2.57 -25.73 -2.96
C HIS A 178 -1.77 -25.92 -4.25
N ARG A 179 -1.98 -25.07 -5.27
CA ARG A 179 -1.34 -25.20 -6.58
C ARG A 179 -0.29 -24.15 -6.85
N THR A 180 -0.40 -22.96 -6.24
CA THR A 180 0.52 -21.83 -6.43
C THR A 180 0.80 -21.16 -5.09
N THR A 181 1.30 -21.94 -4.13
CA THR A 181 1.52 -21.49 -2.74
C THR A 181 2.49 -20.31 -2.67
N ASP A 182 3.57 -20.31 -3.46
CA ASP A 182 4.53 -19.20 -3.48
C ASP A 182 3.88 -17.90 -3.91
N ARG A 183 3.00 -17.95 -4.95
CA ARG A 183 2.23 -16.79 -5.37
C ARG A 183 1.27 -16.31 -4.28
N LEU A 184 0.68 -17.22 -3.50
CA LEU A 184 -0.16 -16.88 -2.36
C LEU A 184 0.63 -16.10 -1.30
N ILE A 185 1.81 -16.60 -0.94
CA ILE A 185 2.70 -15.97 0.04
C ILE A 185 3.09 -14.56 -0.41
N GLU A 186 3.56 -14.43 -1.66
CA GLU A 186 3.92 -13.15 -2.27
C GLU A 186 2.73 -12.19 -2.31
N TYR A 187 1.56 -12.67 -2.75
CA TYR A 187 0.33 -11.89 -2.81
C TYR A 187 -0.06 -11.32 -1.45
N ALA A 188 -0.14 -12.19 -0.43
CA ALA A 188 -0.56 -11.79 0.92
C ALA A 188 0.41 -10.80 1.57
N ARG A 189 1.73 -11.04 1.46
CA ARG A 189 2.76 -10.18 2.03
C ARG A 189 2.87 -8.82 1.34
N SER A 190 2.66 -8.76 0.02
CA SER A 190 2.75 -7.52 -0.75
C SER A 190 1.45 -6.71 -0.73
N ALA A 191 0.33 -7.28 -0.31
CA ALA A 191 -1.00 -6.69 -0.43
C ALA A 191 -1.11 -5.28 0.18
N SER A 192 -0.64 -5.10 1.41
CA SER A 192 -0.66 -3.79 2.09
C SER A 192 0.22 -2.76 1.38
N ALA A 193 1.44 -3.15 0.97
CA ALA A 193 2.36 -2.26 0.25
C ALA A 193 1.84 -1.85 -1.13
N ARG A 194 1.02 -2.71 -1.77
CA ARG A 194 0.34 -2.40 -3.04
C ARG A 194 -0.89 -1.50 -2.87
N GLY A 195 -1.30 -1.20 -1.63
CA GLY A 195 -2.39 -0.29 -1.32
C GLY A 195 -3.72 -0.96 -1.00
N LEU A 196 -3.78 -2.28 -0.97
CA LEU A 196 -4.98 -3.00 -0.56
C LEU A 196 -5.35 -2.67 0.89
N ARG A 197 -6.65 -2.59 1.16
CA ARG A 197 -7.22 -2.35 2.50
C ARG A 197 -7.95 -3.57 3.04
N THR A 198 -8.40 -4.44 2.15
CA THR A 198 -9.08 -5.70 2.50
C THR A 198 -8.93 -6.71 1.37
N ILE A 199 -9.09 -7.98 1.69
CA ILE A 199 -9.05 -9.08 0.73
C ILE A 199 -10.32 -9.90 0.86
N ILE A 200 -11.01 -10.15 -0.25
CA ILE A 200 -12.14 -11.07 -0.37
C ILE A 200 -11.61 -12.35 -1.00
N ALA A 201 -11.61 -13.46 -0.26
CA ALA A 201 -10.99 -14.71 -0.66
C ALA A 201 -12.02 -15.83 -0.77
N GLY A 202 -12.27 -16.31 -1.98
CA GLY A 202 -13.20 -17.41 -2.27
C GLY A 202 -12.49 -18.74 -2.36
N ALA A 203 -13.02 -19.76 -1.70
CA ALA A 203 -12.51 -21.12 -1.78
C ALA A 203 -13.59 -22.18 -1.57
N GLY A 204 -13.46 -23.31 -2.27
CA GLY A 204 -14.38 -24.45 -2.21
C GLY A 204 -13.73 -25.71 -1.64
N GLY A 205 -14.55 -26.59 -1.04
CA GLY A 205 -14.11 -27.84 -0.42
C GLY A 205 -13.23 -27.59 0.80
N ALA A 206 -11.98 -28.06 0.78
CA ALA A 206 -10.96 -27.70 1.77
C ALA A 206 -10.54 -26.22 1.58
N ALA A 207 -11.38 -25.32 2.05
CA ALA A 207 -11.32 -23.89 1.77
C ALA A 207 -10.24 -23.16 2.61
N HIS A 208 -8.97 -23.56 2.42
CA HIS A 208 -7.84 -23.06 3.20
C HIS A 208 -7.37 -21.67 2.77
N LEU A 209 -7.66 -21.23 1.54
CA LEU A 209 -7.15 -19.97 0.97
C LEU A 209 -7.39 -18.76 1.88
N PRO A 210 -8.60 -18.49 2.42
CA PRO A 210 -8.82 -17.32 3.28
C PRO A 210 -7.95 -17.35 4.54
N GLY A 211 -7.82 -18.53 5.18
CA GLY A 211 -7.02 -18.71 6.39
C GLY A 211 -5.54 -18.52 6.15
N MET A 212 -5.01 -19.08 5.08
CA MET A 212 -3.61 -18.95 4.73
C MET A 212 -3.24 -17.49 4.39
N VAL A 213 -4.11 -16.78 3.67
CA VAL A 213 -3.90 -15.35 3.38
C VAL A 213 -3.95 -14.53 4.66
N ALA A 214 -4.95 -14.74 5.52
CA ALA A 214 -5.11 -14.01 6.78
C ALA A 214 -3.94 -14.23 7.75
N ALA A 215 -3.29 -15.40 7.71
CA ALA A 215 -2.10 -15.67 8.52
C ALA A 215 -0.84 -14.92 8.03
N MET A 216 -0.85 -14.33 6.83
CA MET A 216 0.32 -13.71 6.19
C MET A 216 0.19 -12.21 5.96
N THR A 217 -0.95 -11.61 6.30
CA THR A 217 -1.21 -10.18 6.15
C THR A 217 -1.93 -9.62 7.37
N ALA A 218 -1.67 -8.36 7.71
CA ALA A 218 -2.42 -7.63 8.72
C ALA A 218 -3.77 -7.08 8.20
N LEU A 219 -4.05 -7.24 6.90
CA LEU A 219 -5.30 -6.75 6.31
C LEU A 219 -6.49 -7.64 6.71
N PRO A 220 -7.69 -7.07 6.87
CA PRO A 220 -8.91 -7.86 7.03
C PRO A 220 -9.13 -8.78 5.83
N VAL A 221 -9.41 -10.05 6.09
CA VAL A 221 -9.73 -11.04 5.06
C VAL A 221 -11.17 -11.52 5.21
N ILE A 222 -11.94 -11.41 4.13
CA ILE A 222 -13.32 -11.88 4.05
C ILE A 222 -13.33 -13.21 3.32
N GLY A 223 -13.60 -14.29 4.04
CA GLY A 223 -13.70 -15.63 3.48
C GLY A 223 -15.07 -15.88 2.86
N VAL A 224 -15.10 -16.28 1.58
CA VAL A 224 -16.31 -16.62 0.84
C VAL A 224 -16.33 -18.13 0.61
N PRO A 225 -17.26 -18.89 1.19
CA PRO A 225 -17.40 -20.30 0.91
C PRO A 225 -17.97 -20.50 -0.48
N VAL A 226 -17.19 -21.16 -1.35
CA VAL A 226 -17.60 -21.48 -2.70
C VAL A 226 -18.22 -22.89 -2.70
N LYS A 227 -19.36 -23.03 -3.37
CA LYS A 227 -20.03 -24.33 -3.52
C LYS A 227 -19.13 -25.30 -4.30
N GLY A 228 -18.77 -26.40 -3.66
CA GLY A 228 -18.10 -27.52 -4.29
C GLY A 228 -19.08 -28.53 -4.91
N SER A 229 -18.55 -29.65 -5.40
CA SER A 229 -19.34 -30.74 -5.99
C SER A 229 -20.08 -31.58 -4.95
N THR A 230 -19.71 -31.45 -3.68
CA THR A 230 -20.18 -32.34 -2.60
C THR A 230 -20.99 -31.61 -1.55
N LEU A 231 -21.49 -31.49 -0.73
CA LEU A 231 -22.16 -30.82 0.39
C LEU A 231 -22.65 -29.39 0.16
N ASP A 232 -22.87 -28.97 -1.11
CA ASP A 232 -23.47 -27.67 -1.47
C ASP A 232 -22.75 -26.44 -0.84
N GLY A 233 -21.46 -26.56 -0.51
CA GLY A 233 -20.67 -25.47 0.08
C GLY A 233 -20.66 -25.44 1.61
N VAL A 234 -21.35 -26.38 2.28
CA VAL A 234 -21.32 -26.51 3.75
C VAL A 234 -19.94 -26.94 4.24
N ASP A 235 -19.26 -27.80 3.48
CA ASP A 235 -17.88 -28.20 3.69
C ASP A 235 -16.92 -27.00 3.61
N SER A 236 -17.11 -26.14 2.61
CA SER A 236 -16.34 -24.90 2.46
C SER A 236 -16.57 -23.93 3.61
N LEU A 237 -17.83 -23.78 4.04
CA LEU A 237 -18.19 -22.94 5.19
C LEU A 237 -17.51 -23.45 6.47
N HIS A 238 -17.65 -24.74 6.77
CA HIS A 238 -16.99 -25.34 7.94
C HIS A 238 -15.47 -25.21 7.89
N SER A 239 -14.86 -25.40 6.74
CA SER A 239 -13.43 -25.21 6.56
C SER A 239 -12.97 -23.79 6.89
N ILE A 240 -13.75 -22.76 6.51
CA ILE A 240 -13.41 -21.36 6.77
C ILE A 240 -13.64 -21.00 8.25
N VAL A 241 -14.79 -21.36 8.84
CA VAL A 241 -15.12 -20.94 10.22
C VAL A 241 -14.36 -21.72 11.30
N GLN A 242 -13.78 -22.86 10.97
CA GLN A 242 -12.95 -23.67 11.86
C GLN A 242 -11.47 -23.24 11.90
N MET A 243 -11.09 -22.18 11.20
CA MET A 243 -9.73 -21.66 11.29
C MET A 243 -9.39 -21.21 12.71
N PRO A 244 -8.10 -21.30 13.13
CA PRO A 244 -7.68 -20.89 14.47
C PRO A 244 -8.11 -19.46 14.82
N ALA A 245 -8.47 -19.21 16.07
CA ALA A 245 -8.96 -17.92 16.55
C ALA A 245 -7.98 -16.74 16.38
N SER A 246 -6.68 -17.04 16.21
CA SER A 246 -5.64 -16.05 15.89
C SER A 246 -5.67 -15.55 14.44
N THR A 247 -6.52 -16.11 13.59
CA THR A 247 -6.62 -15.76 12.18
C THR A 247 -7.80 -14.83 11.97
N SER A 248 -7.55 -13.55 11.64
CA SER A 248 -8.59 -12.52 11.47
C SER A 248 -9.36 -12.72 10.15
N ILE A 249 -10.30 -13.67 10.15
CA ILE A 249 -11.19 -13.93 9.01
C ILE A 249 -12.62 -13.51 9.36
N ILE A 250 -13.22 -12.76 8.46
CA ILE A 250 -14.67 -12.46 8.47
C ILE A 250 -15.30 -13.43 7.48
N CYS A 251 -16.17 -14.35 7.93
CA CYS A 251 -16.85 -15.24 7.01
C CYS A 251 -18.12 -14.56 6.46
N ALA A 252 -18.22 -14.48 5.13
CA ALA A 252 -19.42 -14.04 4.43
C ALA A 252 -20.14 -15.27 3.87
N SER A 253 -21.23 -15.70 4.49
CA SER A 253 -22.08 -16.78 3.96
C SER A 253 -23.22 -16.20 3.13
N PHE A 254 -23.31 -16.63 1.86
CA PHE A 254 -24.48 -16.38 1.02
C PHE A 254 -25.49 -17.52 1.18
N PHE A 255 -26.26 -17.49 2.24
CA PHE A 255 -27.52 -18.19 2.25
C PHE A 255 -28.65 -17.16 2.11
N SER A 256 -29.25 -17.13 0.93
CA SER A 256 -30.57 -16.55 0.63
C SER A 256 -30.94 -15.29 1.43
N TYR A 257 -30.71 -14.11 0.87
CA TYR A 257 -31.28 -12.80 1.23
C TYR A 257 -30.89 -12.13 2.56
N THR A 258 -30.01 -12.67 3.38
CA THR A 258 -29.58 -11.98 4.60
C THR A 258 -28.06 -12.02 4.75
N PHE A 259 -27.44 -10.83 4.77
CA PHE A 259 -26.02 -10.67 5.03
C PHE A 259 -25.79 -10.83 6.55
N GLN A 260 -25.26 -11.95 6.99
CA GLN A 260 -24.76 -12.10 8.37
C GLN A 260 -23.24 -12.01 8.38
N ILE A 261 -22.74 -10.94 8.97
CA ILE A 261 -21.32 -10.79 9.30
C ILE A 261 -21.14 -11.37 10.70
N THR A 262 -20.47 -12.50 10.80
CA THR A 262 -20.01 -13.00 12.10
C THR A 262 -18.56 -12.53 12.27
N ALA A 263 -18.40 -11.42 13.01
CA ALA A 263 -17.08 -10.95 13.44
C ALA A 263 -16.68 -11.70 14.72
N TRP A 264 -15.58 -12.44 14.69
CA TRP A 264 -14.95 -12.95 15.88
C TRP A 264 -13.84 -12.00 16.29
N HIS A 265 -14.10 -11.24 17.36
CA HIS A 265 -13.07 -10.46 18.04
C HIS A 265 -12.33 -11.35 19.01
N THR A 266 -11.04 -11.55 18.79
CA THR A 266 -10.06 -11.65 19.89
C THR A 266 -8.67 -11.48 19.30
N CYS A 267 -8.12 -10.28 19.35
CA CYS A 267 -6.68 -10.12 19.46
C CYS A 267 -6.43 -9.50 20.84
N GLY A 268 -6.16 -10.34 21.82
CA GLY A 268 -5.59 -9.93 23.10
C GLY A 268 -4.08 -9.70 22.91
N ASP A 269 -3.54 -8.72 23.62
CA ASP A 269 -2.19 -8.15 23.60
C ASP A 269 -1.03 -9.11 23.96
N SER A 270 -0.93 -10.29 23.35
CA SER A 270 0.13 -11.24 23.74
C SER A 270 0.87 -11.99 22.64
N CYS A 271 0.98 -11.43 21.43
CA CYS A 271 1.71 -12.07 20.33
C CYS A 271 3.00 -11.35 19.90
N TYR A 272 3.65 -10.58 20.81
CA TYR A 272 5.03 -10.12 20.62
C TYR A 272 5.82 -10.36 21.90
N GLN A 273 6.33 -11.57 22.05
CA GLN A 273 7.56 -11.87 22.79
C GLN A 273 8.43 -12.77 21.93
#